data_f07fb4e95d72e88d19465d81fe23f670
#
_entry.id   f07fb4e95d72e88d19465d81fe23f670
#
_cell.length_a   1.000
_cell.length_b   1.000
_cell.length_c   1.000
_cell.angle_alpha   90.00
_cell.angle_beta   90.00
_cell.angle_gamma   90.00
#
_symmetry.space_group_name_H-M   'P 1'
#
loop_
_entity.id
_entity.type
_entity.pdbx_description
1 polymer ?
#
loop_
_entity_poly.entity_id
_entity_poly.type
_entity_poly.pdbx_seq_one_letter_code
_entity_poly.pdbx_strand_id
1 'polypeptide(L)'
;MKKLFAFQVLMILTISLFAQSKVQWVSTSQQEQWKEQKGLKTSVLSGNADVEVQLNQPQQTIEGFGTCFNELGWTSLGMLSVKDRESILKELFAPGVGANFTICRMPVGANDFSRNWYSYNETDGDFEMKHFSIANDHETLIPFIKNAQKYNSSLKIWASPWSPPTWMKYNKHYASKSLIGNTDFKSEEWGMDFTGINNGLKPENEGKEGTDMFIQEEKYYKAYALYFSKFIQAYREQNINVKMVMPQNEFNSAQVFPSCTWTAKGISKFISYLGPEMQKIGIDLFFGTVERANEKLTDSVLTDVQSGKYIKGVGFQWAGKGAIAAIHQQFPALTLYQSEQECGNGKNDWKYCTYAWSLMQHYLKNGTNAYLYWNTSLKQGGISTWGWKQNSLVSVDTVNKTYKYNYEYYLMKHLSHFVKPGAKRLNTTGLFENLLAFVNPDKSIVVVVQNAGNVEKKISIKVGNKIIAPMLKPDSFNTFLVK
;
A
#
# COMPACT_ATOMS: atom_id res chain seq x y z
N MET A 1 5.62 -53.97 -72.68
CA MET A 1 4.72 -53.01 -71.94
C MET A 1 5.37 -52.58 -70.66
N LYS A 2 6.02 -51.41 -70.64
CA LYS A 2 6.70 -50.85 -69.48
C LYS A 2 5.77 -49.85 -68.87
N LYS A 3 5.34 -50.04 -67.59
CA LYS A 3 4.58 -49.06 -66.82
C LYS A 3 5.55 -48.15 -66.11
N LEU A 4 5.55 -46.85 -66.42
CA LEU A 4 6.22 -45.79 -65.70
C LEU A 4 5.39 -45.48 -64.45
N PHE A 5 6.01 -45.58 -63.24
CA PHE A 5 5.46 -45.05 -62.02
C PHE A 5 6.04 -43.64 -61.81
N ALA A 6 5.19 -42.63 -61.88
CA ALA A 6 5.54 -41.24 -61.50
C ALA A 6 5.34 -41.04 -60.01
N PHE A 7 6.43 -40.78 -59.28
CA PHE A 7 6.40 -40.45 -57.86
C PHE A 7 6.24 -38.93 -57.73
N GLN A 8 5.07 -38.43 -57.37
CA GLN A 8 4.85 -37.02 -57.02
C GLN A 8 5.26 -36.80 -55.57
N VAL A 9 6.39 -36.11 -55.34
CA VAL A 9 6.80 -35.64 -54.02
C VAL A 9 5.99 -34.37 -53.70
N LEU A 10 5.04 -34.51 -52.79
CA LEU A 10 4.26 -33.37 -52.26
C LEU A 10 5.10 -32.67 -51.18
N MET A 11 5.71 -31.54 -51.53
CA MET A 11 6.46 -30.72 -50.58
C MET A 11 5.47 -29.89 -49.76
N ILE A 12 5.14 -30.34 -48.55
CA ILE A 12 4.31 -29.60 -47.61
C ILE A 12 5.16 -28.48 -47.02
N LEU A 13 5.01 -27.27 -47.52
CA LEU A 13 5.50 -26.06 -46.89
C LEU A 13 4.66 -25.81 -45.64
N THR A 14 5.18 -26.19 -44.45
CA THR A 14 4.63 -25.74 -43.20
C THR A 14 4.96 -24.25 -43.00
N ILE A 15 4.06 -23.40 -43.44
CA ILE A 15 4.07 -21.97 -43.08
C ILE A 15 3.71 -21.92 -41.60
N SER A 16 4.74 -21.84 -40.73
CA SER A 16 4.54 -21.47 -39.33
C SER A 16 3.99 -20.06 -39.26
N LEU A 17 2.68 -19.94 -39.22
CA LEU A 17 2.02 -18.69 -38.84
C LEU A 17 2.45 -18.37 -37.39
N PHE A 18 3.52 -17.60 -37.26
CA PHE A 18 3.83 -16.95 -35.95
C PHE A 18 2.66 -16.03 -35.66
N ALA A 19 1.76 -16.48 -34.78
CA ALA A 19 0.71 -15.64 -34.25
C ALA A 19 1.35 -14.39 -33.66
N GLN A 20 1.16 -13.25 -34.28
CA GLN A 20 1.63 -11.97 -33.77
C GLN A 20 0.98 -11.76 -32.41
N SER A 21 1.73 -11.88 -31.31
CA SER A 21 1.17 -11.71 -29.98
C SER A 21 0.68 -10.28 -29.81
N LYS A 22 -0.54 -10.16 -29.35
CA LYS A 22 -1.19 -8.88 -29.09
C LYS A 22 -0.54 -8.22 -27.87
N VAL A 23 0.03 -7.04 -28.05
CA VAL A 23 0.52 -6.18 -26.97
C VAL A 23 -0.55 -5.15 -26.66
N GLN A 24 -1.00 -5.12 -25.40
CA GLN A 24 -1.80 -4.00 -24.92
C GLN A 24 -0.84 -2.96 -24.34
N TRP A 25 -1.03 -1.71 -24.72
CA TRP A 25 -0.22 -0.58 -24.28
C TRP A 25 -1.11 0.54 -23.77
N VAL A 26 -0.87 0.98 -22.53
CA VAL A 26 -1.53 2.15 -21.92
C VAL A 26 -0.46 3.13 -21.48
N SER A 27 -0.69 4.41 -21.69
CA SER A 27 0.20 5.49 -21.23
C SER A 27 -0.55 6.54 -20.43
N THR A 28 0.20 7.22 -19.53
CA THR A 28 -0.27 8.37 -18.75
C THR A 28 0.82 9.43 -18.73
N SER A 29 0.45 10.68 -19.04
CA SER A 29 1.26 11.89 -18.85
C SER A 29 0.46 12.91 -18.04
N GLN A 30 1.07 14.04 -17.70
CA GLN A 30 0.36 15.11 -17.00
C GLN A 30 -0.86 15.63 -17.78
N GLN A 31 -0.80 15.64 -19.12
CA GLN A 31 -1.86 16.16 -19.99
C GLN A 31 -2.88 15.11 -20.42
N GLU A 32 -2.49 13.84 -20.45
CA GLU A 32 -3.33 12.77 -20.96
C GLU A 32 -3.21 11.51 -20.09
N GLN A 33 -4.27 11.22 -19.32
CA GLN A 33 -4.30 10.10 -18.40
C GLN A 33 -4.95 8.87 -19.02
N TRP A 34 -4.40 7.69 -18.74
CA TRP A 34 -4.92 6.38 -19.09
C TRP A 34 -5.30 6.23 -20.56
N LYS A 35 -4.36 6.60 -21.46
CA LYS A 35 -4.57 6.50 -22.92
C LYS A 35 -4.17 5.14 -23.43
N GLU A 36 -5.12 4.43 -24.03
CA GLU A 36 -4.81 3.22 -24.80
C GLU A 36 -4.07 3.61 -26.09
N GLN A 37 -2.90 3.02 -26.29
CA GLN A 37 -2.07 3.21 -27.46
C GLN A 37 -2.31 2.08 -28.47
N LYS A 38 -2.29 2.40 -29.74
CA LYS A 38 -2.55 1.44 -30.84
C LYS A 38 -1.28 1.17 -31.65
N GLY A 39 -1.28 0.04 -32.34
CA GLY A 39 -0.27 -0.24 -33.37
C GLY A 39 1.05 -0.85 -32.88
N LEU A 40 1.25 -1.05 -31.57
CA LEU A 40 2.46 -1.73 -31.09
C LEU A 40 2.37 -3.23 -31.40
N LYS A 41 3.38 -3.72 -32.13
CA LYS A 41 3.50 -5.13 -32.51
C LYS A 41 4.79 -5.70 -31.97
N THR A 42 4.81 -7.00 -31.76
CA THR A 42 6.06 -7.71 -31.48
C THR A 42 6.80 -7.99 -32.77
N SER A 43 8.13 -7.93 -32.74
CA SER A 43 9.02 -8.42 -33.78
C SER A 43 9.93 -9.51 -33.23
N VAL A 44 10.51 -10.31 -34.14
CA VAL A 44 11.58 -11.25 -33.78
C VAL A 44 12.88 -10.46 -33.65
N LEU A 45 13.71 -10.79 -32.68
CA LEU A 45 14.93 -10.09 -32.38
C LEU A 45 15.96 -10.13 -33.53
N SER A 46 16.40 -8.96 -33.96
CA SER A 46 17.64 -8.80 -34.71
C SER A 46 18.51 -7.75 -34.01
N GLY A 47 19.38 -8.19 -33.08
CA GLY A 47 20.29 -7.32 -32.34
C GLY A 47 20.00 -7.24 -30.81
N ASN A 48 20.76 -6.37 -30.12
CA ASN A 48 20.60 -6.14 -28.67
C ASN A 48 19.40 -5.25 -28.39
N ALA A 49 18.69 -5.53 -27.28
CA ALA A 49 17.62 -4.69 -26.75
C ALA A 49 18.16 -3.75 -25.68
N ASP A 50 17.50 -2.59 -25.49
CA ASP A 50 17.83 -1.68 -24.39
C ASP A 50 17.51 -2.30 -23.03
N VAL A 51 16.50 -3.19 -22.99
CA VAL A 51 16.09 -3.95 -21.80
C VAL A 51 15.80 -5.39 -22.18
N GLU A 52 16.23 -6.34 -21.37
CA GLU A 52 15.82 -7.74 -21.43
C GLU A 52 15.15 -8.17 -20.11
N VAL A 53 13.92 -8.68 -20.21
CA VAL A 53 13.18 -9.24 -19.07
C VAL A 53 13.62 -10.67 -18.82
N GLN A 54 14.14 -10.95 -17.64
CA GLN A 54 14.72 -12.26 -17.24
C GLN A 54 13.61 -13.22 -16.78
N LEU A 55 12.96 -13.93 -17.71
CA LEU A 55 11.82 -14.80 -17.46
C LEU A 55 12.14 -15.98 -16.53
N ASN A 56 13.40 -16.39 -16.46
CA ASN A 56 13.91 -17.49 -15.64
C ASN A 56 14.42 -17.05 -14.25
N GLN A 57 14.30 -15.77 -13.92
CA GLN A 57 14.74 -15.21 -12.63
C GLN A 57 13.58 -14.54 -11.88
N PRO A 58 12.52 -15.30 -11.51
CA PRO A 58 11.43 -14.76 -10.74
C PRO A 58 11.90 -14.42 -9.31
N GLN A 59 11.43 -13.27 -8.84
CA GLN A 59 11.67 -12.76 -7.50
C GLN A 59 10.43 -13.00 -6.62
N GLN A 60 10.17 -12.11 -5.66
CA GLN A 60 9.04 -12.20 -4.75
C GLN A 60 7.68 -12.30 -5.48
N THR A 61 6.75 -12.95 -4.79
CA THR A 61 5.35 -13.02 -5.23
C THR A 61 4.60 -11.78 -4.78
N ILE A 62 3.86 -11.16 -5.69
CA ILE A 62 3.00 -10.01 -5.40
C ILE A 62 1.67 -10.51 -4.81
N GLU A 63 1.35 -10.05 -3.61
CA GLU A 63 0.06 -10.34 -2.97
C GLU A 63 -1.04 -9.39 -3.40
N GLY A 64 -0.67 -8.16 -3.75
CA GLY A 64 -1.60 -7.18 -4.27
C GLY A 64 -1.15 -5.73 -4.13
N PHE A 65 -1.97 -4.88 -4.69
CA PHE A 65 -1.90 -3.43 -4.58
C PHE A 65 -3.19 -2.92 -3.99
N GLY A 66 -3.13 -1.80 -3.27
CA GLY A 66 -4.33 -1.24 -2.69
C GLY A 66 -4.17 0.10 -2.02
N THR A 67 -5.05 0.35 -1.07
CA THR A 67 -5.16 1.64 -0.39
C THR A 67 -5.61 1.43 1.06
N CYS A 68 -5.78 2.52 1.81
CA CYS A 68 -6.20 2.46 3.20
C CYS A 68 -7.58 3.06 3.38
N PHE A 69 -8.37 2.44 4.25
CA PHE A 69 -9.64 2.98 4.73
C PHE A 69 -9.37 3.91 5.91
N ASN A 70 -9.93 5.11 5.87
CA ASN A 70 -9.94 6.02 7.01
C ASN A 70 -11.27 6.80 7.06
N GLU A 71 -11.58 7.42 8.21
CA GLU A 71 -12.86 8.08 8.42
C GLU A 71 -13.06 9.29 7.51
N LEU A 72 -12.02 10.14 7.35
CA LEU A 72 -12.11 11.33 6.48
C LEU A 72 -12.26 10.96 5.02
N GLY A 73 -11.72 9.81 4.60
CA GLY A 73 -11.94 9.25 3.28
C GLY A 73 -13.40 8.93 3.02
N TRP A 74 -14.06 8.20 3.93
CA TRP A 74 -15.50 7.92 3.83
C TRP A 74 -16.34 9.19 3.90
N THR A 75 -16.01 10.10 4.82
CA THR A 75 -16.71 11.38 4.95
C THR A 75 -16.64 12.19 3.66
N SER A 76 -15.48 12.23 3.00
CA SER A 76 -15.33 12.94 1.72
C SER A 76 -16.21 12.33 0.63
N LEU A 77 -16.23 11.00 0.50
CA LEU A 77 -17.09 10.28 -0.44
C LEU A 77 -18.59 10.47 -0.13
N GLY A 78 -18.94 10.64 1.14
CA GLY A 78 -20.30 10.92 1.59
C GLY A 78 -20.86 12.26 1.12
N MET A 79 -20.00 13.20 0.73
CA MET A 79 -20.42 14.51 0.18
C MET A 79 -20.90 14.43 -1.27
N LEU A 80 -20.59 13.32 -1.97
CA LEU A 80 -20.97 13.08 -3.36
C LEU A 80 -22.35 12.43 -3.47
N SER A 81 -22.91 12.44 -4.68
CA SER A 81 -24.08 11.63 -4.99
C SER A 81 -23.80 10.14 -4.77
N VAL A 82 -24.82 9.36 -4.46
CA VAL A 82 -24.69 7.88 -4.36
C VAL A 82 -24.09 7.30 -5.63
N LYS A 83 -24.53 7.78 -6.81
CA LYS A 83 -24.04 7.34 -8.12
C LYS A 83 -22.54 7.56 -8.29
N ASP A 84 -22.04 8.76 -7.93
CA ASP A 84 -20.63 9.09 -8.07
C ASP A 84 -19.77 8.29 -7.09
N ARG A 85 -20.22 8.15 -5.84
CA ARG A 85 -19.56 7.32 -4.84
C ARG A 85 -19.45 5.86 -5.29
N GLU A 86 -20.53 5.29 -5.80
CA GLU A 86 -20.52 3.92 -6.34
C GLU A 86 -19.62 3.79 -7.57
N SER A 87 -19.59 4.79 -8.45
CA SER A 87 -18.68 4.83 -9.60
C SER A 87 -17.21 4.81 -9.16
N ILE A 88 -16.86 5.60 -8.15
CA ILE A 88 -15.51 5.62 -7.58
C ILE A 88 -15.15 4.26 -6.98
N LEU A 89 -16.02 3.68 -6.15
CA LEU A 89 -15.75 2.40 -5.52
C LEU A 89 -15.65 1.26 -6.54
N LYS A 90 -16.49 1.28 -7.58
CA LYS A 90 -16.38 0.35 -8.70
C LYS A 90 -15.02 0.49 -9.42
N GLU A 91 -14.61 1.71 -9.72
CA GLU A 91 -13.34 1.99 -10.40
C GLU A 91 -12.12 1.57 -9.55
N LEU A 92 -12.21 1.72 -8.23
CA LEU A 92 -11.11 1.32 -7.34
C LEU A 92 -11.03 -0.20 -7.14
N PHE A 93 -12.17 -0.89 -6.98
CA PHE A 93 -12.20 -2.25 -6.44
C PHE A 93 -12.70 -3.33 -7.41
N ALA A 94 -13.52 -3.00 -8.43
CA ALA A 94 -14.08 -4.02 -9.30
C ALA A 94 -13.01 -4.69 -10.17
N PRO A 95 -12.93 -6.05 -10.18
CA PRO A 95 -11.95 -6.77 -10.97
C PRO A 95 -12.01 -6.41 -12.46
N GLY A 96 -10.87 -6.05 -13.04
CA GLY A 96 -10.74 -5.76 -14.47
C GLY A 96 -11.38 -4.45 -14.94
N VAL A 97 -11.89 -3.61 -14.03
CA VAL A 97 -12.50 -2.31 -14.39
C VAL A 97 -11.48 -1.19 -14.30
N GLY A 98 -11.05 -0.84 -13.11
CA GLY A 98 -10.16 0.29 -12.87
C GLY A 98 -8.86 -0.12 -12.21
N ALA A 99 -8.58 0.41 -11.02
CA ALA A 99 -7.37 0.09 -10.27
C ALA A 99 -7.31 -1.37 -9.81
N ASN A 100 -8.46 -2.04 -9.66
CA ASN A 100 -8.51 -3.46 -9.26
C ASN A 100 -7.75 -3.73 -7.95
N PHE A 101 -7.98 -2.92 -6.93
CA PHE A 101 -7.33 -3.10 -5.63
C PHE A 101 -7.77 -4.39 -4.96
N THR A 102 -6.80 -5.12 -4.41
CA THR A 102 -6.99 -6.48 -3.87
C THR A 102 -6.59 -6.63 -2.42
N ILE A 103 -5.89 -5.64 -1.86
CA ILE A 103 -5.49 -5.61 -0.46
C ILE A 103 -5.63 -4.20 0.10
N CYS A 104 -6.19 -4.08 1.31
CA CYS A 104 -6.37 -2.77 1.96
C CYS A 104 -6.00 -2.82 3.43
N ARG A 105 -5.56 -1.68 3.93
CA ARG A 105 -5.31 -1.41 5.35
C ARG A 105 -6.49 -0.70 5.98
N MET A 106 -6.73 -0.94 7.26
CA MET A 106 -7.63 -0.17 8.09
C MET A 106 -7.01 0.16 9.45
N PRO A 107 -7.39 1.26 10.10
CA PRO A 107 -6.95 1.55 11.45
C PRO A 107 -7.71 0.72 12.49
N VAL A 108 -7.13 0.56 13.67
CA VAL A 108 -7.76 0.04 14.89
C VAL A 108 -7.93 1.20 15.85
N GLY A 109 -9.11 1.83 15.86
CA GLY A 109 -9.35 3.11 16.54
C GLY A 109 -8.90 4.32 15.72
N ALA A 110 -8.75 5.48 16.37
CA ALA A 110 -8.40 6.73 15.73
C ALA A 110 -7.00 6.71 15.10
N ASN A 111 -6.88 7.35 13.93
CA ASN A 111 -5.64 7.59 13.20
C ASN A 111 -5.47 9.08 12.87
N ASP A 112 -4.44 9.44 12.10
CA ASP A 112 -4.19 10.81 11.65
C ASP A 112 -5.29 11.39 10.74
N PHE A 113 -6.09 10.56 10.06
CA PHE A 113 -7.25 10.95 9.24
C PHE A 113 -8.59 10.49 9.83
N SER A 114 -8.68 10.42 11.16
CA SER A 114 -9.95 10.24 11.88
C SER A 114 -10.69 11.56 12.10
N ARG A 115 -12.01 11.47 12.32
CA ARG A 115 -12.87 12.62 12.63
C ARG A 115 -12.59 13.19 14.02
N ASN A 116 -12.33 12.29 14.99
CA ASN A 116 -12.11 12.59 16.39
C ASN A 116 -11.12 11.62 17.02
N TRP A 117 -10.72 11.91 18.27
CA TRP A 117 -10.04 10.96 19.14
C TRP A 117 -11.02 9.86 19.55
N TYR A 118 -10.66 8.61 19.40
CA TYR A 118 -11.41 7.47 19.95
C TYR A 118 -10.58 6.20 19.99
N SER A 119 -10.93 5.31 20.91
CA SER A 119 -10.59 3.91 20.85
C SER A 119 -11.84 3.06 21.08
N TYR A 120 -11.70 1.76 21.04
CA TYR A 120 -12.85 0.87 21.29
C TYR A 120 -13.11 0.61 22.78
N ASN A 121 -12.25 1.10 23.67
CA ASN A 121 -12.48 1.02 25.11
C ASN A 121 -11.68 2.09 25.88
N GLU A 122 -12.32 3.14 26.31
CA GLU A 122 -11.72 4.21 27.15
C GLU A 122 -12.07 4.09 28.63
N THR A 123 -12.66 2.97 29.06
CA THR A 123 -12.95 2.73 30.48
C THR A 123 -11.67 2.34 31.21
N ASP A 124 -11.15 3.27 32.05
CA ASP A 124 -9.91 3.05 32.81
C ASP A 124 -10.01 1.79 33.69
N GLY A 125 -9.01 0.93 33.59
CA GLY A 125 -8.92 -0.31 34.36
C GLY A 125 -9.85 -1.46 33.89
N ASP A 126 -10.55 -1.31 32.77
CA ASP A 126 -11.35 -2.41 32.21
C ASP A 126 -10.46 -3.44 31.49
N PHE A 127 -9.65 -4.15 32.27
CA PHE A 127 -8.72 -5.18 31.76
C PHE A 127 -9.42 -6.38 31.09
N GLU A 128 -10.72 -6.58 31.37
CA GLU A 128 -11.55 -7.65 30.78
C GLU A 128 -12.28 -7.22 29.50
N MET A 129 -12.10 -5.96 29.05
CA MET A 129 -12.74 -5.40 27.87
C MET A 129 -14.27 -5.54 27.87
N LYS A 130 -14.91 -5.35 29.03
CA LYS A 130 -16.40 -5.42 29.16
C LYS A 130 -17.11 -4.29 28.42
N HIS A 131 -16.48 -3.11 28.36
CA HIS A 131 -17.00 -1.92 27.69
C HIS A 131 -16.45 -1.72 26.28
N PHE A 132 -15.86 -2.77 25.68
CA PHE A 132 -15.34 -2.72 24.31
C PHE A 132 -16.48 -2.49 23.32
N SER A 133 -16.34 -1.53 22.41
CA SER A 133 -17.34 -1.19 21.40
C SER A 133 -16.74 -0.61 20.13
N ILE A 134 -17.16 -1.11 18.98
CA ILE A 134 -16.82 -0.56 17.64
C ILE A 134 -17.91 0.40 17.14
N ALA A 135 -18.73 0.99 18.02
CA ALA A 135 -19.88 1.82 17.64
C ALA A 135 -19.50 2.97 16.70
N ASN A 136 -18.35 3.63 16.91
CA ASN A 136 -17.85 4.70 16.04
C ASN A 136 -17.67 4.22 14.59
N ASP A 137 -17.17 3.02 14.39
CA ASP A 137 -16.83 2.50 13.06
C ASP A 137 -18.07 2.15 12.23
N HIS A 138 -19.23 1.96 12.86
CA HIS A 138 -20.49 1.77 12.15
C HIS A 138 -20.91 2.99 11.31
N GLU A 139 -20.40 4.18 11.64
CA GLU A 139 -20.69 5.39 10.87
C GLU A 139 -19.77 5.55 9.65
N THR A 140 -18.55 4.98 9.70
CA THR A 140 -17.51 5.29 8.72
C THR A 140 -16.79 4.05 8.16
N LEU A 141 -15.91 3.41 8.92
CA LEU A 141 -15.04 2.35 8.43
C LEU A 141 -15.82 1.12 7.93
N ILE A 142 -16.79 0.66 8.70
CA ILE A 142 -17.62 -0.51 8.33
C ILE A 142 -18.36 -0.27 7.03
N PRO A 143 -19.14 0.83 6.86
CA PRO A 143 -19.79 1.09 5.58
C PRO A 143 -18.80 1.32 4.43
N PHE A 144 -17.64 1.93 4.66
CA PHE A 144 -16.61 2.07 3.63
C PHE A 144 -16.15 0.70 3.13
N ILE A 145 -15.72 -0.17 4.03
CA ILE A 145 -15.24 -1.52 3.71
C ILE A 145 -16.35 -2.35 3.02
N LYS A 146 -17.56 -2.35 3.57
CA LYS A 146 -18.68 -3.09 2.97
C LYS A 146 -19.02 -2.62 1.56
N ASN A 147 -18.96 -1.33 1.30
CA ASN A 147 -19.18 -0.81 -0.05
C ASN A 147 -18.03 -1.18 -1.01
N ALA A 148 -16.78 -1.23 -0.57
CA ALA A 148 -15.67 -1.77 -1.35
C ALA A 148 -15.87 -3.27 -1.64
N GLN A 149 -16.28 -4.05 -0.64
CA GLN A 149 -16.52 -5.50 -0.78
C GLN A 149 -17.70 -5.85 -1.71
N LYS A 150 -18.66 -4.95 -1.96
CA LYS A 150 -19.68 -5.14 -3.00
C LYS A 150 -19.07 -5.34 -4.37
N TYR A 151 -17.95 -4.70 -4.65
CA TYR A 151 -17.24 -4.78 -5.93
C TYR A 151 -16.13 -5.82 -5.93
N ASN A 152 -15.54 -6.11 -4.77
CA ASN A 152 -14.52 -7.15 -4.61
C ASN A 152 -14.71 -7.88 -3.28
N SER A 153 -15.47 -8.97 -3.30
CA SER A 153 -15.74 -9.79 -2.10
C SER A 153 -14.50 -10.53 -1.58
N SER A 154 -13.45 -10.64 -2.39
CA SER A 154 -12.18 -11.27 -2.01
C SER A 154 -11.12 -10.29 -1.51
N LEU A 155 -11.50 -9.02 -1.29
CA LEU A 155 -10.61 -7.98 -0.80
C LEU A 155 -9.94 -8.40 0.51
N LYS A 156 -8.62 -8.51 0.52
CA LYS A 156 -7.83 -8.77 1.72
C LYS A 156 -7.78 -7.50 2.58
N ILE A 157 -7.98 -7.66 3.89
CA ILE A 157 -7.93 -6.54 4.84
C ILE A 157 -6.96 -6.87 5.95
N TRP A 158 -6.11 -5.91 6.28
CA TRP A 158 -5.24 -5.94 7.44
C TRP A 158 -5.34 -4.64 8.25
N ALA A 159 -4.92 -4.67 9.50
CA ALA A 159 -5.17 -3.58 10.42
C ALA A 159 -3.97 -3.25 11.31
N SER A 160 -3.90 -1.99 11.75
CA SER A 160 -2.95 -1.54 12.77
C SER A 160 -3.53 -0.38 13.59
N PRO A 161 -3.27 -0.29 14.90
CA PRO A 161 -3.59 0.87 15.71
C PRO A 161 -2.53 1.98 15.54
N TRP A 162 -2.95 3.22 15.72
CA TRP A 162 -2.06 4.38 15.90
C TRP A 162 -1.79 4.66 17.37
N SER A 163 -2.77 4.45 18.22
CA SER A 163 -2.64 4.55 19.68
C SER A 163 -3.45 3.46 20.36
N PRO A 164 -2.95 2.84 21.43
CA PRO A 164 -3.78 2.09 22.34
C PRO A 164 -4.79 3.02 23.04
N PRO A 165 -5.80 2.48 23.75
CA PRO A 165 -6.65 3.26 24.66
C PRO A 165 -5.81 4.15 25.58
N THR A 166 -6.29 5.35 25.86
CA THR A 166 -5.49 6.36 26.58
C THR A 166 -5.07 5.89 27.97
N TRP A 167 -5.92 5.15 28.66
CA TRP A 167 -5.62 4.61 29.99
C TRP A 167 -4.50 3.58 30.05
N MET A 168 -4.09 3.02 28.89
CA MET A 168 -2.96 2.10 28.78
C MET A 168 -1.61 2.82 28.53
N LYS A 169 -1.62 4.16 28.44
CA LYS A 169 -0.44 4.98 28.20
C LYS A 169 -0.06 5.78 29.43
N TYR A 170 1.24 6.00 29.63
CA TYR A 170 1.74 6.82 30.74
C TYR A 170 1.24 8.27 30.71
N ASN A 171 1.10 8.84 29.51
CA ASN A 171 0.60 10.21 29.33
C ASN A 171 -0.92 10.36 29.35
N LYS A 172 -1.66 9.25 29.40
CA LYS A 172 -3.13 9.24 29.39
C LYS A 172 -3.76 10.04 28.24
N HIS A 173 -3.07 10.08 27.08
CA HIS A 173 -3.47 10.86 25.92
C HIS A 173 -3.26 10.10 24.61
N TYR A 174 -4.08 10.36 23.57
CA TYR A 174 -3.92 9.72 22.26
C TYR A 174 -2.62 10.13 21.56
N ALA A 175 -2.27 11.42 21.55
CA ALA A 175 -1.02 11.88 20.95
C ALA A 175 0.19 11.58 21.83
N SER A 176 1.37 11.60 21.23
CA SER A 176 2.66 11.51 21.94
C SER A 176 3.50 12.77 21.80
N LYS A 177 3.06 13.76 21.01
CA LYS A 177 3.72 15.07 20.88
C LYS A 177 2.72 16.19 21.04
N SER A 178 3.11 17.24 21.79
CA SER A 178 2.30 18.42 22.04
C SER A 178 2.27 19.37 20.85
N LEU A 179 1.14 20.05 20.64
CA LEU A 179 1.02 21.22 19.75
C LEU A 179 1.10 22.56 20.51
N ILE A 180 1.15 22.53 21.86
CA ILE A 180 1.28 23.75 22.66
C ILE A 180 2.61 24.44 22.33
N GLY A 181 2.53 25.72 21.96
CA GLY A 181 3.69 26.50 21.48
C GLY A 181 4.02 26.33 20.00
N ASN A 182 3.33 25.45 19.27
CA ASN A 182 3.50 25.23 17.83
C ASN A 182 2.20 25.52 17.04
N THR A 183 1.23 26.19 17.62
CA THR A 183 -0.10 26.44 17.03
C THR A 183 -0.09 27.33 15.80
N ASP A 184 1.02 28.01 15.51
CA ASP A 184 1.20 28.85 14.31
C ASP A 184 2.12 28.20 13.28
N PHE A 185 2.58 26.98 13.51
CA PHE A 185 3.49 26.29 12.61
C PHE A 185 2.79 25.93 11.31
N LYS A 186 3.38 26.39 10.21
CA LYS A 186 2.98 26.03 8.85
C LYS A 186 4.20 25.61 8.04
N SER A 187 4.03 24.60 7.25
CA SER A 187 5.00 24.20 6.23
C SER A 187 4.26 23.69 4.99
N GLU A 188 4.34 24.44 3.90
CA GLU A 188 3.79 23.99 2.62
C GLU A 188 4.54 22.76 2.06
N GLU A 189 5.84 22.68 2.32
CA GLU A 189 6.68 21.58 1.87
C GLU A 189 6.22 20.26 2.51
N TRP A 190 6.00 20.28 3.80
CA TRP A 190 5.59 19.10 4.57
C TRP A 190 4.07 18.92 4.68
N GLY A 191 3.29 19.84 4.09
CA GLY A 191 1.84 19.79 4.18
C GLY A 191 1.28 20.02 5.58
N MET A 192 1.98 20.75 6.45
CA MET A 192 1.56 20.99 7.82
C MET A 192 0.92 22.39 7.97
N ASP A 193 -0.22 22.44 8.65
CA ASP A 193 -0.88 23.67 9.03
C ASP A 193 -1.58 23.47 10.38
N PHE A 194 -0.87 23.82 11.46
CA PHE A 194 -1.36 23.65 12.84
C PHE A 194 -2.07 24.88 13.38
N THR A 195 -2.39 25.85 12.52
CA THR A 195 -3.03 27.12 12.94
C THR A 195 -4.32 26.87 13.72
N GLY A 196 -4.34 27.32 14.95
CA GLY A 196 -5.49 27.18 15.84
C GLY A 196 -5.78 25.75 16.31
N ILE A 197 -4.91 24.78 16.02
CA ILE A 197 -5.07 23.40 16.46
C ILE A 197 -4.34 23.22 17.79
N ASN A 198 -5.07 22.79 18.81
CA ASN A 198 -4.53 22.37 20.09
C ASN A 198 -4.95 20.91 20.33
N ASN A 199 -3.98 20.01 20.42
CA ASN A 199 -4.26 18.60 20.68
C ASN A 199 -4.43 18.27 22.18
N GLY A 200 -4.30 19.25 23.08
CA GLY A 200 -4.53 19.09 24.51
C GLY A 200 -3.41 18.39 25.30
N LEU A 201 -2.40 17.84 24.63
CA LEU A 201 -1.25 17.21 25.30
C LEU A 201 -0.30 18.31 25.81
N LYS A 202 0.06 18.27 27.09
CA LYS A 202 1.05 19.17 27.69
C LYS A 202 2.47 18.74 27.31
N PRO A 203 3.43 19.68 27.11
CA PRO A 203 4.81 19.36 26.73
C PRO A 203 5.53 18.41 27.70
N GLU A 204 5.27 18.51 29.01
CA GLU A 204 5.85 17.64 30.02
C GLU A 204 5.39 16.17 29.94
N ASN A 205 4.31 15.91 29.21
CA ASN A 205 3.72 14.57 29.01
C ASN A 205 4.03 13.97 27.63
N GLU A 206 4.95 14.57 26.87
CA GLU A 206 5.35 14.04 25.58
C GLU A 206 6.06 12.70 25.69
N GLY A 207 5.79 11.83 24.70
CA GLY A 207 6.62 10.65 24.45
C GLY A 207 7.88 11.02 23.69
N LYS A 208 8.90 10.19 23.82
CA LYS A 208 10.15 10.36 23.07
C LYS A 208 10.45 9.09 22.27
N GLU A 209 10.98 9.28 21.09
CA GLU A 209 11.57 8.19 20.32
C GLU A 209 12.57 7.40 21.18
N GLY A 210 12.53 6.07 21.11
CA GLY A 210 13.36 5.21 21.93
C GLY A 210 12.90 5.02 23.37
N THR A 211 11.69 5.47 23.73
CA THR A 211 11.06 5.22 25.03
C THR A 211 9.71 4.54 24.88
N ASP A 212 9.28 3.83 25.92
CA ASP A 212 7.97 3.17 25.97
C ASP A 212 6.91 4.11 26.55
N MET A 213 5.95 4.55 25.74
CA MET A 213 4.78 5.30 26.21
C MET A 213 3.67 4.37 26.70
N PHE A 214 3.59 3.14 26.20
CA PHE A 214 2.69 2.12 26.71
C PHE A 214 3.12 1.65 28.10
N ILE A 215 2.17 1.40 29.01
CA ILE A 215 2.46 0.93 30.37
C ILE A 215 2.97 -0.51 30.32
N GLN A 216 4.22 -0.69 30.74
CA GLN A 216 4.99 -1.94 30.63
C GLN A 216 4.69 -2.93 31.77
N GLU A 217 3.39 -3.23 32.02
CA GLU A 217 2.93 -4.17 33.02
C GLU A 217 2.14 -5.32 32.39
N GLU A 218 2.25 -6.51 32.93
CA GLU A 218 1.65 -7.75 32.40
C GLU A 218 0.13 -7.62 32.17
N LYS A 219 -0.59 -7.02 33.13
CA LYS A 219 -2.05 -6.84 33.02
C LYS A 219 -2.45 -5.95 31.82
N TYR A 220 -1.64 -4.92 31.48
CA TYR A 220 -1.87 -4.07 30.32
C TYR A 220 -1.55 -4.80 29.02
N TYR A 221 -0.48 -5.58 28.94
CA TYR A 221 -0.17 -6.40 27.78
C TYR A 221 -1.28 -7.41 27.48
N LYS A 222 -1.79 -8.11 28.51
CA LYS A 222 -2.89 -9.07 28.38
C LYS A 222 -4.17 -8.37 27.92
N ALA A 223 -4.50 -7.24 28.50
CA ALA A 223 -5.69 -6.46 28.13
C ALA A 223 -5.58 -5.94 26.70
N TYR A 224 -4.41 -5.45 26.28
CA TYR A 224 -4.24 -4.94 24.92
C TYR A 224 -4.24 -6.08 23.88
N ALA A 225 -3.69 -7.25 24.19
CA ALA A 225 -3.85 -8.43 23.34
C ALA A 225 -5.32 -8.88 23.22
N LEU A 226 -6.08 -8.84 24.32
CA LEU A 226 -7.53 -9.09 24.31
C LEU A 226 -8.29 -8.04 23.49
N TYR A 227 -7.89 -6.77 23.56
CA TYR A 227 -8.45 -5.69 22.72
C TYR A 227 -8.37 -6.02 21.21
N PHE A 228 -7.23 -6.54 20.74
CA PHE A 228 -7.10 -7.00 19.34
C PHE A 228 -8.03 -8.18 19.05
N SER A 229 -8.13 -9.15 19.96
CA SER A 229 -9.03 -10.30 19.78
C SER A 229 -10.49 -9.87 19.69
N LYS A 230 -10.93 -8.94 20.53
CA LYS A 230 -12.26 -8.35 20.52
C LYS A 230 -12.53 -7.58 19.22
N PHE A 231 -11.55 -6.79 18.75
CA PHE A 231 -11.62 -6.09 17.46
C PHE A 231 -11.84 -7.08 16.30
N ILE A 232 -11.03 -8.12 16.20
CA ILE A 232 -11.16 -9.14 15.16
C ILE A 232 -12.53 -9.82 15.20
N GLN A 233 -13.00 -10.17 16.40
CA GLN A 233 -14.32 -10.78 16.57
C GLN A 233 -15.46 -9.85 16.14
N ALA A 234 -15.44 -8.60 16.60
CA ALA A 234 -16.47 -7.62 16.28
C ALA A 234 -16.56 -7.33 14.77
N TYR A 235 -15.41 -7.30 14.08
CA TYR A 235 -15.38 -7.14 12.61
C TYR A 235 -15.84 -8.39 11.86
N ARG A 236 -15.54 -9.60 12.35
CA ARG A 236 -16.11 -10.84 11.81
C ARG A 236 -17.63 -10.88 11.89
N GLU A 237 -18.21 -10.40 12.98
CA GLU A 237 -19.67 -10.27 13.15
C GLU A 237 -20.28 -9.30 12.12
N GLN A 238 -19.49 -8.38 11.61
CA GLN A 238 -19.85 -7.51 10.50
C GLN A 238 -19.59 -8.14 9.11
N ASN A 239 -19.19 -9.41 9.02
CA ASN A 239 -18.73 -10.07 7.79
C ASN A 239 -17.49 -9.41 7.15
N ILE A 240 -16.65 -8.80 7.96
CA ILE A 240 -15.36 -8.23 7.55
C ILE A 240 -14.25 -9.09 8.15
N ASN A 241 -13.53 -9.82 7.30
CA ASN A 241 -12.47 -10.72 7.71
C ASN A 241 -11.11 -10.02 7.64
N VAL A 242 -10.64 -9.46 8.75
CA VAL A 242 -9.27 -9.00 8.89
C VAL A 242 -8.33 -10.21 8.91
N LYS A 243 -7.32 -10.24 8.07
CA LYS A 243 -6.43 -11.40 7.88
C LYS A 243 -5.10 -11.29 8.60
N MET A 244 -4.67 -10.08 8.89
CA MET A 244 -3.39 -9.79 9.51
C MET A 244 -3.47 -8.51 10.32
N VAL A 245 -2.69 -8.43 11.38
CA VAL A 245 -2.52 -7.22 12.17
C VAL A 245 -1.03 -6.85 12.32
N MET A 246 -0.76 -5.55 12.44
CA MET A 246 0.52 -5.02 12.92
C MET A 246 0.28 -4.38 14.30
N PRO A 247 1.19 -4.54 15.27
CA PRO A 247 0.94 -4.15 16.65
C PRO A 247 0.85 -2.64 16.89
N GLN A 248 1.48 -1.83 16.04
CA GLN A 248 1.52 -0.38 16.18
C GLN A 248 1.85 0.31 14.85
N ASN A 249 1.14 1.38 14.49
CA ASN A 249 1.59 2.29 13.45
C ASN A 249 2.79 3.08 13.95
N GLU A 250 3.90 3.14 13.16
CA GLU A 250 5.08 3.94 13.47
C GLU A 250 5.56 3.76 14.93
N PHE A 251 5.87 2.52 15.28
CA PHE A 251 6.06 2.08 16.68
C PHE A 251 7.07 2.89 17.50
N ASN A 252 7.94 3.67 16.86
CA ASN A 252 8.98 4.45 17.49
C ASN A 252 8.84 5.96 17.23
N SER A 253 7.68 6.42 16.79
CA SER A 253 7.43 7.83 16.41
C SER A 253 6.45 8.51 17.36
N ALA A 254 6.85 9.68 17.90
CA ALA A 254 5.99 10.56 18.69
C ALA A 254 5.33 11.58 17.76
N GLN A 255 4.00 11.54 17.63
CA GLN A 255 3.25 12.37 16.71
C GLN A 255 2.21 13.24 17.43
N VAL A 256 1.79 14.32 16.78
CA VAL A 256 0.76 15.27 17.27
C VAL A 256 -0.67 14.71 17.11
N PHE A 257 -0.83 13.65 16.31
CA PHE A 257 -2.03 12.87 16.11
C PHE A 257 -1.93 11.54 16.92
N PRO A 258 -2.91 10.63 16.85
CA PRO A 258 -2.83 9.37 17.57
C PRO A 258 -1.51 8.65 17.32
N SER A 259 -0.76 8.35 18.36
CA SER A 259 0.55 7.71 18.31
C SER A 259 0.94 7.10 19.66
N CYS A 260 1.83 6.13 19.64
CA CYS A 260 2.40 5.54 20.86
C CYS A 260 3.83 5.10 20.56
N THR A 261 4.78 5.62 21.32
CA THR A 261 6.19 5.19 21.19
C THR A 261 6.44 3.91 21.96
N TRP A 262 7.30 3.08 21.38
CA TRP A 262 7.78 1.83 21.95
C TRP A 262 9.28 1.69 21.71
N THR A 263 9.97 1.08 22.67
CA THR A 263 11.30 0.51 22.41
C THR A 263 11.16 -0.81 21.64
N ALA A 264 12.23 -1.27 20.99
CA ALA A 264 12.24 -2.62 20.40
C ALA A 264 11.96 -3.70 21.45
N LYS A 265 12.50 -3.54 22.67
CA LYS A 265 12.26 -4.44 23.80
C LYS A 265 10.80 -4.40 24.27
N GLY A 266 10.22 -3.21 24.41
CA GLY A 266 8.82 -3.04 24.84
C GLY A 266 7.84 -3.65 23.84
N ILE A 267 8.00 -3.37 22.54
CA ILE A 267 7.13 -3.95 21.51
C ILE A 267 7.33 -5.47 21.39
N SER A 268 8.56 -6.00 21.50
CA SER A 268 8.80 -7.44 21.54
C SER A 268 8.08 -8.08 22.72
N LYS A 269 8.13 -7.44 23.90
CA LYS A 269 7.40 -7.92 25.07
C LYS A 269 5.90 -7.96 24.81
N PHE A 270 5.31 -6.92 24.21
CA PHE A 270 3.90 -6.91 23.83
C PHE A 270 3.59 -8.03 22.80
N ILE A 271 4.40 -8.20 21.77
CA ILE A 271 4.22 -9.26 20.77
C ILE A 271 4.22 -10.65 21.41
N SER A 272 4.97 -10.88 22.51
CA SER A 272 4.94 -12.16 23.21
C SER A 272 3.59 -12.48 23.86
N TYR A 273 2.71 -11.49 24.08
CA TYR A 273 1.31 -11.67 24.51
C TYR A 273 0.34 -11.65 23.32
N LEU A 274 0.54 -10.74 22.37
CA LEU A 274 -0.32 -10.61 21.19
C LEU A 274 -0.22 -11.83 20.27
N GLY A 275 0.99 -12.33 20.03
CA GLY A 275 1.27 -13.43 19.10
C GLY A 275 0.46 -14.69 19.38
N PRO A 276 0.46 -15.24 20.62
CA PRO A 276 -0.38 -16.38 20.97
C PRO A 276 -1.87 -16.15 20.76
N GLU A 277 -2.38 -14.95 21.08
CA GLU A 277 -3.81 -14.61 20.90
C GLU A 277 -4.17 -14.56 19.41
N MET A 278 -3.34 -13.94 18.57
CA MET A 278 -3.56 -13.90 17.11
C MET A 278 -3.46 -15.30 16.48
N GLN A 279 -2.48 -16.10 16.89
CA GLN A 279 -2.33 -17.47 16.43
C GLN A 279 -3.56 -18.33 16.78
N LYS A 280 -4.10 -18.21 17.98
CA LYS A 280 -5.29 -18.92 18.46
C LYS A 280 -6.53 -18.64 17.59
N ILE A 281 -6.68 -17.43 17.07
CA ILE A 281 -7.84 -17.04 16.26
C ILE A 281 -7.56 -17.03 14.74
N GLY A 282 -6.35 -17.51 14.33
CA GLY A 282 -5.96 -17.67 12.93
C GLY A 282 -5.70 -16.36 12.20
N ILE A 283 -5.09 -15.38 12.89
CA ILE A 283 -4.70 -14.08 12.35
C ILE A 283 -3.18 -13.99 12.26
N ASP A 284 -2.67 -13.61 11.09
CA ASP A 284 -1.24 -13.38 10.93
C ASP A 284 -0.80 -12.12 11.68
N LEU A 285 0.39 -12.18 12.26
CA LEU A 285 1.02 -11.05 12.92
C LEU A 285 2.25 -10.65 12.12
N PHE A 286 2.26 -9.39 11.65
CA PHE A 286 3.44 -8.77 11.05
C PHE A 286 4.01 -7.75 12.01
N PHE A 287 5.33 -7.56 11.99
CA PHE A 287 5.96 -6.49 12.74
C PHE A 287 5.88 -5.17 11.96
N GLY A 288 5.60 -4.10 12.66
CA GLY A 288 5.56 -2.75 12.07
C GLY A 288 4.41 -1.93 12.67
N THR A 289 4.19 -0.73 12.12
CA THR A 289 4.86 -0.30 10.88
C THR A 289 6.21 0.33 11.19
N VAL A 290 7.23 0.02 10.39
CA VAL A 290 8.60 0.53 10.58
C VAL A 290 8.76 1.80 9.76
N GLU A 291 9.00 2.93 10.44
CA GLU A 291 9.11 4.23 9.79
C GLU A 291 10.48 4.90 10.02
N ARG A 292 11.44 4.21 10.67
CA ARG A 292 12.85 4.63 10.79
C ARG A 292 13.78 3.74 9.96
N ALA A 293 14.80 4.32 9.36
CA ALA A 293 15.79 3.64 8.52
C ALA A 293 16.82 2.83 9.34
N ASN A 294 16.45 2.35 10.52
CA ASN A 294 17.31 1.62 11.43
C ASN A 294 16.96 0.13 11.41
N GLU A 295 17.66 -0.64 10.58
CA GLU A 295 17.48 -2.09 10.47
C GLU A 295 17.71 -2.84 11.78
N LYS A 296 18.59 -2.33 12.66
CA LYS A 296 18.91 -2.98 13.95
C LYS A 296 17.70 -3.00 14.91
N LEU A 297 16.84 -1.98 14.86
CA LEU A 297 15.59 -1.99 15.63
C LEU A 297 14.67 -3.12 15.15
N THR A 298 14.54 -3.29 13.86
CA THR A 298 13.73 -4.36 13.25
C THR A 298 14.35 -5.73 13.53
N ASP A 299 15.65 -5.88 13.31
CA ASP A 299 16.40 -7.11 13.58
C ASP A 299 16.25 -7.57 15.03
N SER A 300 16.38 -6.66 16.02
CA SER A 300 16.24 -7.00 17.43
C SER A 300 14.86 -7.53 17.79
N VAL A 301 13.79 -7.10 17.12
CA VAL A 301 12.43 -7.62 17.30
C VAL A 301 12.26 -8.98 16.63
N LEU A 302 12.78 -9.14 15.42
CA LEU A 302 12.67 -10.38 14.64
C LEU A 302 13.47 -11.53 15.24
N THR A 303 14.60 -11.25 15.90
CA THR A 303 15.48 -12.24 16.53
C THR A 303 15.14 -12.51 17.99
N ASP A 304 14.22 -11.76 18.59
CA ASP A 304 13.76 -12.02 19.94
C ASP A 304 13.08 -13.41 20.04
N VAL A 305 13.56 -14.24 20.96
CA VAL A 305 13.14 -15.64 21.09
C VAL A 305 11.66 -15.80 21.45
N GLN A 306 11.10 -14.84 22.20
CA GLN A 306 9.71 -14.92 22.66
C GLN A 306 8.72 -14.38 21.61
N SER A 307 9.07 -13.33 20.90
CA SER A 307 8.19 -12.63 19.96
C SER A 307 8.41 -13.02 18.49
N GLY A 308 9.67 -13.17 18.07
CA GLY A 308 10.02 -13.37 16.65
C GLY A 308 9.33 -14.55 15.98
N LYS A 309 9.12 -15.64 16.72
CA LYS A 309 8.43 -16.85 16.21
C LYS A 309 6.98 -16.62 15.75
N TYR A 310 6.33 -15.55 16.20
CA TYR A 310 4.96 -15.19 15.79
C TYR A 310 4.90 -14.28 14.58
N ILE A 311 6.04 -13.66 14.21
CA ILE A 311 6.10 -12.66 13.16
C ILE A 311 6.21 -13.35 11.80
N LYS A 312 5.25 -13.11 10.91
CA LYS A 312 5.18 -13.66 9.55
C LYS A 312 5.71 -12.70 8.48
N GLY A 313 5.86 -11.43 8.82
CA GLY A 313 6.32 -10.42 7.89
C GLY A 313 6.57 -9.08 8.57
N VAL A 314 6.97 -8.09 7.78
CA VAL A 314 7.27 -6.72 8.24
C VAL A 314 6.63 -5.69 7.32
N GLY A 315 6.06 -4.63 7.90
CA GLY A 315 5.55 -3.46 7.18
C GLY A 315 6.49 -2.27 7.31
N PHE A 316 6.86 -1.67 6.17
CA PHE A 316 7.73 -0.49 6.10
C PHE A 316 6.99 0.69 5.49
N GLN A 317 7.28 1.89 6.00
CA GLN A 317 6.75 3.15 5.48
C GLN A 317 7.73 4.29 5.73
N TRP A 318 7.55 5.43 5.08
CA TRP A 318 8.35 6.65 5.25
C TRP A 318 9.86 6.36 5.23
N ALA A 319 10.62 6.87 6.21
CA ALA A 319 12.07 6.63 6.28
C ALA A 319 12.43 5.14 6.47
N GLY A 320 11.51 4.30 6.94
CA GLY A 320 11.68 2.85 7.08
C GLY A 320 12.04 2.15 5.78
N LYS A 321 11.76 2.78 4.60
CA LYS A 321 12.24 2.30 3.30
C LYS A 321 13.76 2.06 3.25
N GLY A 322 14.52 2.80 4.07
CA GLY A 322 15.98 2.63 4.14
C GLY A 322 16.44 1.31 4.78
N ALA A 323 15.59 0.66 5.59
CA ALA A 323 15.92 -0.62 6.22
C ALA A 323 15.52 -1.85 5.39
N ILE A 324 14.65 -1.70 4.39
CA ILE A 324 14.00 -2.84 3.73
C ILE A 324 14.98 -3.77 3.02
N ALA A 325 16.01 -3.25 2.36
CA ALA A 325 17.00 -4.04 1.64
C ALA A 325 17.79 -4.97 2.58
N ALA A 326 18.26 -4.42 3.71
CA ALA A 326 19.02 -5.18 4.71
C ALA A 326 18.13 -6.27 5.36
N ILE A 327 16.90 -5.93 5.72
CA ILE A 327 15.95 -6.91 6.31
C ILE A 327 15.57 -7.99 5.29
N HIS A 328 15.33 -7.66 4.03
CA HIS A 328 15.08 -8.67 3.00
C HIS A 328 16.25 -9.61 2.79
N GLN A 329 17.47 -9.08 2.82
CA GLN A 329 18.69 -9.91 2.70
C GLN A 329 18.86 -10.85 3.90
N GLN A 330 18.63 -10.36 5.11
CA GLN A 330 18.81 -11.12 6.34
C GLN A 330 17.69 -12.14 6.59
N PHE A 331 16.45 -11.80 6.21
CA PHE A 331 15.25 -12.61 6.41
C PHE A 331 14.47 -12.82 5.11
N PRO A 332 15.04 -13.53 4.11
CA PRO A 332 14.45 -13.64 2.76
C PRO A 332 13.11 -14.40 2.71
N ALA A 333 12.78 -15.14 3.77
CA ALA A 333 11.51 -15.87 3.88
C ALA A 333 10.36 -15.02 4.43
N LEU A 334 10.62 -13.83 5.00
CA LEU A 334 9.57 -12.97 5.51
C LEU A 334 8.82 -12.26 4.39
N THR A 335 7.51 -12.15 4.56
CA THR A 335 6.66 -11.31 3.70
C THR A 335 6.90 -9.83 4.04
N LEU A 336 7.15 -9.00 3.04
CA LEU A 336 7.41 -7.58 3.23
C LEU A 336 6.30 -6.73 2.60
N TYR A 337 5.73 -5.81 3.37
CA TYR A 337 4.74 -4.85 2.87
C TYR A 337 5.32 -3.43 2.86
N GLN A 338 5.09 -2.74 1.77
CA GLN A 338 5.02 -1.29 1.88
C GLN A 338 3.65 -0.98 2.46
N SER A 339 3.63 -0.62 3.73
CA SER A 339 2.42 -0.52 4.56
C SER A 339 1.67 0.80 4.39
N GLU A 340 2.39 1.85 3.95
CA GLU A 340 1.82 3.19 3.75
C GLU A 340 2.74 4.01 2.85
N GLN A 341 2.19 4.51 1.72
CA GLN A 341 2.94 5.42 0.87
C GLN A 341 2.99 6.82 1.51
N GLU A 342 4.15 7.45 1.39
CA GLU A 342 4.29 8.89 1.62
C GLU A 342 3.35 9.65 0.68
N CYS A 343 2.43 10.45 1.21
CA CYS A 343 1.33 11.05 0.44
C CYS A 343 1.46 12.56 0.25
N GLY A 344 2.66 13.10 0.18
CA GLY A 344 2.89 14.50 -0.17
C GLY A 344 2.21 15.51 0.76
N ASN A 345 1.76 16.61 0.18
CA ASN A 345 1.34 17.82 0.92
C ASN A 345 -0.05 18.35 0.50
N GLY A 346 -0.89 17.52 -0.07
CA GLY A 346 -2.26 17.86 -0.48
C GLY A 346 -2.37 18.55 -1.85
N LYS A 347 -1.26 18.78 -2.56
CA LYS A 347 -1.27 19.43 -3.90
C LYS A 347 -1.71 18.47 -5.00
N ASN A 348 -1.52 17.19 -4.83
CA ASN A 348 -1.81 16.14 -5.83
C ASN A 348 -1.20 16.46 -7.20
N ASP A 349 0.03 16.97 -7.21
CA ASP A 349 0.72 17.42 -8.42
C ASP A 349 1.49 16.28 -9.13
N TRP A 350 1.86 16.53 -10.37
CA TRP A 350 2.60 15.56 -11.19
C TRP A 350 4.00 15.28 -10.65
N LYS A 351 4.65 16.27 -10.06
CA LYS A 351 5.97 16.12 -9.45
C LYS A 351 5.94 15.06 -8.35
N TYR A 352 4.91 15.09 -7.51
CA TYR A 352 4.76 14.10 -6.46
C TYR A 352 4.42 12.71 -7.02
N CYS A 353 3.63 12.62 -8.09
CA CYS A 353 3.36 11.37 -8.77
C CYS A 353 4.66 10.72 -9.31
N THR A 354 5.58 11.51 -9.86
CA THR A 354 6.88 10.99 -10.30
C THR A 354 7.75 10.53 -9.13
N TYR A 355 7.67 11.20 -7.98
CA TYR A 355 8.31 10.74 -6.74
C TYR A 355 7.69 9.42 -6.25
N ALA A 356 6.36 9.29 -6.29
CA ALA A 356 5.67 8.07 -5.91
C ALA A 356 6.13 6.86 -6.77
N TRP A 357 6.43 7.05 -8.06
CA TRP A 357 7.02 6.01 -8.90
C TRP A 357 8.41 5.57 -8.39
N SER A 358 9.24 6.49 -7.96
CA SER A 358 10.56 6.15 -7.38
C SER A 358 10.41 5.31 -6.11
N LEU A 359 9.42 5.62 -5.28
CA LEU A 359 9.08 4.81 -4.10
C LEU A 359 8.62 3.40 -4.50
N MET A 360 7.72 3.28 -5.48
CA MET A 360 7.26 1.97 -5.98
C MET A 360 8.42 1.12 -6.49
N GLN A 361 9.34 1.71 -7.27
CA GLN A 361 10.52 1.00 -7.72
C GLN A 361 11.39 0.55 -6.57
N HIS A 362 11.66 1.45 -5.62
CA HIS A 362 12.49 1.13 -4.46
C HIS A 362 11.92 -0.07 -3.68
N TYR A 363 10.66 -0.01 -3.29
CA TYR A 363 10.02 -1.07 -2.51
C TYR A 363 9.95 -2.39 -3.29
N LEU A 364 9.44 -2.37 -4.52
CA LEU A 364 9.24 -3.58 -5.31
C LEU A 364 10.57 -4.23 -5.74
N LYS A 365 11.63 -3.45 -6.00
CA LYS A 365 12.97 -3.99 -6.28
C LYS A 365 13.62 -4.60 -5.03
N ASN A 366 13.22 -4.20 -3.84
CA ASN A 366 13.74 -4.69 -2.56
C ASN A 366 12.82 -5.72 -1.88
N GLY A 367 12.03 -6.49 -2.63
CA GLY A 367 11.35 -7.68 -2.14
C GLY A 367 9.93 -7.49 -1.62
N THR A 368 9.35 -6.29 -1.71
CA THR A 368 7.99 -6.02 -1.23
C THR A 368 6.93 -6.83 -1.96
N ASN A 369 6.05 -7.50 -1.19
CA ASN A 369 4.96 -8.33 -1.69
C ASN A 369 3.64 -7.58 -1.89
N ALA A 370 3.42 -6.48 -1.16
CA ALA A 370 2.24 -5.64 -1.29
C ALA A 370 2.60 -4.15 -1.20
N TYR A 371 1.85 -3.31 -1.93
CA TYR A 371 2.04 -1.87 -1.95
C TYR A 371 0.72 -1.14 -1.75
N LEU A 372 0.64 -0.24 -0.75
CA LEU A 372 -0.58 0.45 -0.35
C LEU A 372 -0.41 1.97 -0.39
N TYR A 373 -1.32 2.62 -1.13
CA TYR A 373 -1.45 4.08 -1.08
C TYR A 373 -2.22 4.49 0.18
N TRP A 374 -1.78 5.53 0.90
CA TRP A 374 -2.39 5.87 2.20
C TRP A 374 -3.84 6.36 2.04
N ASN A 375 -4.07 7.48 1.39
CA ASN A 375 -5.40 8.08 1.35
C ASN A 375 -6.19 7.69 0.09
N THR A 376 -7.27 6.92 0.26
CA THR A 376 -8.19 6.55 -0.83
C THR A 376 -8.85 7.78 -1.43
N SER A 377 -9.46 8.61 -0.61
CA SER A 377 -10.08 9.87 -1.00
C SER A 377 -10.00 10.88 0.12
N LEU A 378 -9.91 12.15 -0.23
CA LEU A 378 -9.99 13.28 0.70
C LEU A 378 -10.73 14.44 0.06
N LYS A 379 -11.24 15.33 0.89
CA LYS A 379 -11.67 16.66 0.39
C LYS A 379 -10.50 17.39 -0.24
N GLN A 380 -10.74 18.26 -1.18
CA GLN A 380 -9.73 19.07 -1.84
C GLN A 380 -8.83 19.76 -0.81
N GLY A 381 -7.51 19.74 -1.04
CA GLY A 381 -6.50 20.23 -0.11
C GLY A 381 -6.04 19.19 0.92
N GLY A 382 -6.77 18.07 1.11
CA GLY A 382 -6.31 16.89 1.85
C GLY A 382 -6.00 17.09 3.33
N ILE A 383 -6.55 18.13 4.00
CA ILE A 383 -6.22 18.43 5.39
C ILE A 383 -6.91 17.45 6.36
N SER A 384 -6.14 16.92 7.29
CA SER A 384 -6.62 16.08 8.40
C SER A 384 -7.19 16.91 9.55
N THR A 385 -7.80 16.24 10.52
CA THR A 385 -8.31 16.87 11.76
C THR A 385 -7.20 17.55 12.57
N TRP A 386 -5.97 17.08 12.44
CA TRP A 386 -4.80 17.58 13.17
C TRP A 386 -3.83 18.39 12.31
N GLY A 387 -4.33 19.00 11.20
CA GLY A 387 -3.56 19.95 10.41
C GLY A 387 -2.54 19.35 9.44
N TRP A 388 -2.61 18.06 9.17
CA TRP A 388 -1.75 17.40 8.19
C TRP A 388 -2.44 17.38 6.82
N LYS A 389 -1.82 17.98 5.79
CA LYS A 389 -2.31 17.98 4.41
C LYS A 389 -1.61 16.85 3.64
N GLN A 390 -2.39 15.98 3.01
CA GLN A 390 -1.83 14.89 2.19
C GLN A 390 -2.58 14.75 0.88
N ASN A 391 -1.90 14.14 -0.10
CA ASN A 391 -2.48 13.70 -1.36
C ASN A 391 -3.43 12.52 -1.15
N SER A 392 -4.34 12.31 -2.09
CA SER A 392 -5.24 11.17 -2.13
C SER A 392 -5.40 10.64 -3.55
N LEU A 393 -5.86 9.40 -3.72
CA LEU A 393 -6.16 8.87 -5.05
C LEU A 393 -7.34 9.60 -5.70
N VAL A 394 -8.31 10.03 -4.88
CA VAL A 394 -9.50 10.77 -5.33
C VAL A 394 -9.65 12.04 -4.51
N SER A 395 -9.68 13.18 -5.17
CA SER A 395 -10.01 14.46 -4.53
C SER A 395 -11.48 14.80 -4.73
N VAL A 396 -12.17 15.17 -3.63
CA VAL A 396 -13.57 15.57 -3.63
C VAL A 396 -13.69 17.08 -3.43
N ASP A 397 -14.30 17.75 -4.39
CA ASP A 397 -14.77 19.12 -4.25
C ASP A 397 -16.10 19.12 -3.51
N THR A 398 -16.07 19.53 -2.24
CA THR A 398 -17.24 19.50 -1.36
C THR A 398 -18.23 20.63 -1.64
N VAL A 399 -17.80 21.68 -2.33
CA VAL A 399 -18.65 22.83 -2.71
C VAL A 399 -19.49 22.47 -3.93
N ASN A 400 -18.80 22.02 -5.00
CA ASN A 400 -19.46 21.67 -6.27
C ASN A 400 -19.99 20.23 -6.29
N LYS A 401 -19.70 19.42 -5.24
CA LYS A 401 -20.04 18.00 -5.14
C LYS A 401 -19.57 17.19 -6.33
N THR A 402 -18.34 17.44 -6.75
CA THR A 402 -17.66 16.74 -7.86
C THR A 402 -16.40 16.07 -7.36
N TYR A 403 -15.81 15.22 -8.18
CA TYR A 403 -14.56 14.54 -7.85
C TYR A 403 -13.63 14.44 -9.05
N LYS A 404 -12.36 14.18 -8.79
CA LYS A 404 -11.38 13.82 -9.79
C LYS A 404 -10.46 12.73 -9.29
N TYR A 405 -9.99 11.88 -10.19
CA TYR A 405 -8.86 10.99 -9.94
C TYR A 405 -7.57 11.79 -10.08
N ASN A 406 -6.70 11.68 -9.07
CA ASN A 406 -5.40 12.35 -9.08
C ASN A 406 -4.36 11.53 -9.84
N TYR A 407 -3.18 12.09 -10.10
CA TYR A 407 -2.15 11.43 -10.90
C TYR A 407 -1.68 10.11 -10.30
N GLU A 408 -1.54 10.04 -8.97
CA GLU A 408 -1.13 8.83 -8.27
C GLU A 408 -2.17 7.69 -8.37
N TYR A 409 -3.46 8.01 -8.59
CA TYR A 409 -4.45 6.99 -8.91
C TYR A 409 -4.08 6.28 -10.22
N TYR A 410 -3.75 7.04 -11.27
CA TYR A 410 -3.36 6.46 -12.56
C TYR A 410 -2.03 5.72 -12.46
N LEU A 411 -1.08 6.22 -11.66
CA LEU A 411 0.17 5.51 -11.40
C LEU A 411 -0.08 4.17 -10.71
N MET A 412 -0.89 4.13 -9.65
CA MET A 412 -1.30 2.89 -9.00
C MET A 412 -1.96 1.93 -10.00
N LYS A 413 -2.85 2.45 -10.84
CA LYS A 413 -3.56 1.68 -11.87
C LYS A 413 -2.62 1.08 -12.91
N HIS A 414 -1.50 1.73 -13.26
CA HIS A 414 -0.48 1.16 -14.16
C HIS A 414 0.10 -0.16 -13.65
N LEU A 415 0.16 -0.36 -12.34
CA LEU A 415 0.55 -1.65 -11.75
C LEU A 415 -0.68 -2.51 -11.43
N SER A 416 -1.57 -2.03 -10.60
CA SER A 416 -2.63 -2.82 -9.97
C SER A 416 -3.67 -3.39 -10.95
N HIS A 417 -3.94 -2.71 -12.08
CA HIS A 417 -4.84 -3.21 -13.11
C HIS A 417 -4.28 -4.43 -13.84
N PHE A 418 -2.96 -4.45 -14.06
CA PHE A 418 -2.31 -5.46 -14.90
C PHE A 418 -1.60 -6.54 -14.10
N VAL A 419 -1.01 -6.21 -12.96
CA VAL A 419 -0.28 -7.16 -12.11
C VAL A 419 -1.25 -7.82 -11.13
N LYS A 420 -1.50 -9.10 -11.33
CA LYS A 420 -2.48 -9.87 -10.57
C LYS A 420 -1.88 -10.41 -9.26
N PRO A 421 -2.69 -10.65 -8.22
CA PRO A 421 -2.26 -11.44 -7.07
C PRO A 421 -1.66 -12.78 -7.52
N GLY A 422 -0.51 -13.14 -6.96
CA GLY A 422 0.27 -14.32 -7.38
C GLY A 422 1.26 -14.06 -8.51
N ALA A 423 1.28 -12.87 -9.12
CA ALA A 423 2.33 -12.47 -10.04
C ALA A 423 3.70 -12.49 -9.35
N LYS A 424 4.75 -12.76 -10.13
CA LYS A 424 6.13 -12.68 -9.64
C LYS A 424 6.85 -11.51 -10.31
N ARG A 425 7.57 -10.72 -9.51
CA ARG A 425 8.47 -9.71 -10.09
C ARG A 425 9.59 -10.43 -10.85
N LEU A 426 10.03 -9.84 -11.95
CA LEU A 426 11.12 -10.33 -12.76
C LEU A 426 12.30 -9.36 -12.71
N ASN A 427 13.53 -9.90 -12.70
CA ASN A 427 14.70 -9.08 -12.92
C ASN A 427 14.76 -8.62 -14.38
N THR A 428 15.46 -7.51 -14.62
CA THR A 428 15.71 -6.97 -15.94
C THR A 428 17.19 -6.64 -16.07
N THR A 429 17.73 -6.75 -17.26
CA THR A 429 19.10 -6.36 -17.62
C THR A 429 19.08 -5.39 -18.78
N GLY A 430 20.18 -4.65 -18.99
CA GLY A 430 20.30 -3.64 -20.04
C GLY A 430 20.59 -2.24 -19.50
N LEU A 431 20.57 -1.24 -20.38
CA LEU A 431 20.98 0.13 -20.05
C LEU A 431 19.85 1.02 -19.53
N PHE A 432 18.59 0.54 -19.60
CA PHE A 432 17.44 1.30 -19.16
C PHE A 432 16.84 0.66 -17.91
N GLU A 433 16.93 1.36 -16.77
CA GLU A 433 16.57 0.82 -15.45
C GLU A 433 15.25 1.38 -14.88
N ASN A 434 14.65 2.39 -15.52
CA ASN A 434 13.43 3.05 -15.02
C ASN A 434 12.18 2.26 -15.38
N LEU A 435 12.13 1.02 -14.91
CA LEU A 435 11.04 0.08 -15.16
C LEU A 435 10.88 -0.98 -14.08
N LEU A 436 9.73 -1.65 -14.12
CA LEU A 436 9.40 -2.86 -13.36
C LEU A 436 8.81 -3.91 -14.31
N ALA A 437 9.11 -5.18 -14.09
CA ALA A 437 8.58 -6.28 -14.89
C ALA A 437 8.00 -7.38 -14.00
N PHE A 438 6.90 -8.01 -14.46
CA PHE A 438 6.21 -9.06 -13.73
C PHE A 438 5.72 -10.16 -14.68
N VAL A 439 5.63 -11.38 -14.17
CA VAL A 439 4.91 -12.48 -14.81
C VAL A 439 3.66 -12.79 -13.99
N ASN A 440 2.50 -12.71 -14.62
CA ASN A 440 1.23 -13.09 -14.02
C ASN A 440 1.05 -14.62 -13.92
N PRO A 441 0.13 -15.13 -13.09
CA PRO A 441 -0.19 -16.57 -13.04
C PRO A 441 -0.62 -17.16 -14.40
N ASP A 442 -1.25 -16.36 -15.25
CA ASP A 442 -1.65 -16.75 -16.62
C ASP A 442 -0.51 -16.65 -17.66
N LYS A 443 0.73 -16.44 -17.19
CA LYS A 443 1.96 -16.29 -17.98
C LYS A 443 2.06 -15.02 -18.81
N SER A 444 1.07 -14.12 -18.76
CA SER A 444 1.22 -12.79 -19.36
C SER A 444 2.32 -11.99 -18.65
N ILE A 445 3.08 -11.22 -19.43
CA ILE A 445 4.16 -10.37 -18.91
C ILE A 445 3.69 -8.93 -18.87
N VAL A 446 3.87 -8.30 -17.72
CA VAL A 446 3.59 -6.88 -17.53
C VAL A 446 4.92 -6.15 -17.38
N VAL A 447 5.12 -5.09 -18.19
CA VAL A 447 6.27 -4.19 -18.07
C VAL A 447 5.76 -2.78 -17.88
N VAL A 448 6.13 -2.14 -16.77
CA VAL A 448 5.77 -0.75 -16.46
C VAL A 448 7.02 0.10 -16.57
N VAL A 449 6.97 1.15 -17.35
CA VAL A 449 8.12 1.99 -17.73
C VAL A 449 7.80 3.45 -17.53
N GLN A 450 8.74 4.21 -16.98
CA GLN A 450 8.67 5.68 -17.02
C GLN A 450 9.71 6.24 -18.00
N ASN A 451 9.28 7.10 -18.92
CA ASN A 451 10.15 8.06 -19.57
C ASN A 451 10.16 9.35 -18.74
N ALA A 452 11.20 9.54 -17.92
CA ALA A 452 11.34 10.73 -17.08
C ALA A 452 11.94 11.94 -17.84
N GLY A 453 12.27 11.77 -19.13
CA GLY A 453 12.83 12.83 -19.96
C GLY A 453 11.78 13.75 -20.57
N ASN A 454 12.20 14.92 -21.00
CA ASN A 454 11.35 15.93 -21.63
C ASN A 454 11.22 15.78 -23.17
N VAL A 455 11.74 14.67 -23.73
CA VAL A 455 11.68 14.33 -25.15
C VAL A 455 11.12 12.91 -25.34
N GLU A 456 10.58 12.65 -26.52
CA GLU A 456 10.20 11.28 -26.88
C GLU A 456 11.41 10.34 -26.83
N LYS A 457 11.18 9.13 -26.36
CA LYS A 457 12.22 8.11 -26.22
C LYS A 457 11.79 6.80 -26.82
N LYS A 458 12.51 6.34 -27.83
CA LYS A 458 12.37 4.98 -28.33
C LYS A 458 13.16 4.04 -27.42
N ILE A 459 12.51 2.98 -26.97
CA ILE A 459 13.18 1.90 -26.24
C ILE A 459 12.81 0.56 -26.86
N SER A 460 13.74 -0.40 -26.81
CA SER A 460 13.51 -1.78 -27.22
C SER A 460 13.50 -2.69 -25.97
N ILE A 461 12.42 -3.44 -25.78
CA ILE A 461 12.23 -4.33 -24.63
C ILE A 461 12.10 -5.76 -25.14
N LYS A 462 13.04 -6.62 -24.78
CA LYS A 462 13.04 -8.05 -25.10
C LYS A 462 12.28 -8.82 -24.01
N VAL A 463 11.31 -9.61 -24.45
CA VAL A 463 10.51 -10.52 -23.59
C VAL A 463 10.57 -11.91 -24.24
N GLY A 464 11.43 -12.79 -23.73
CA GLY A 464 11.70 -14.08 -24.34
C GLY A 464 12.32 -13.91 -25.77
N ASN A 465 11.66 -14.47 -26.79
CA ASN A 465 12.06 -14.34 -28.18
C ASN A 465 11.40 -13.16 -28.91
N LYS A 466 10.66 -12.31 -28.23
CA LYS A 466 9.92 -11.17 -28.78
C LYS A 466 10.56 -9.87 -28.37
N ILE A 467 10.49 -8.86 -29.25
CA ILE A 467 10.81 -7.46 -28.92
C ILE A 467 9.58 -6.59 -29.13
N ILE A 468 9.37 -5.66 -28.22
CA ILE A 468 8.51 -4.50 -28.39
C ILE A 468 9.38 -3.24 -28.41
N ALA A 469 9.09 -2.31 -29.33
CA ALA A 469 9.87 -1.09 -29.52
C ALA A 469 8.98 0.15 -29.55
N PRO A 470 8.37 0.53 -28.40
CA PRO A 470 7.51 1.70 -28.34
C PRO A 470 8.30 3.01 -28.44
N MET A 471 7.63 4.07 -28.93
CA MET A 471 8.05 5.46 -28.77
C MET A 471 7.31 6.03 -27.56
N LEU A 472 8.02 6.22 -26.47
CA LEU A 472 7.47 6.74 -25.21
C LEU A 472 7.37 8.26 -25.29
N LYS A 473 6.20 8.83 -24.96
CA LYS A 473 6.02 10.28 -24.82
C LYS A 473 6.94 10.84 -23.73
N PRO A 474 7.28 12.13 -23.81
CA PRO A 474 7.99 12.80 -22.72
C PRO A 474 7.22 12.69 -21.41
N ASP A 475 7.94 12.60 -20.29
CA ASP A 475 7.42 12.61 -18.93
C ASP A 475 6.13 11.77 -18.78
N SER A 476 6.25 10.46 -19.04
CA SER A 476 5.11 9.55 -19.11
C SER A 476 5.36 8.20 -18.45
N PHE A 477 4.30 7.63 -17.88
CA PHE A 477 4.23 6.23 -17.46
C PHE A 477 3.59 5.40 -18.57
N ASN A 478 4.09 4.19 -18.76
CA ASN A 478 3.65 3.28 -19.82
C ASN A 478 3.58 1.86 -19.30
N THR A 479 2.48 1.17 -19.54
CA THR A 479 2.35 -0.26 -19.21
C THR A 479 2.12 -1.07 -20.47
N PHE A 480 2.90 -2.13 -20.61
CA PHE A 480 2.80 -3.12 -21.68
C PHE A 480 2.37 -4.46 -21.10
N LEU A 481 1.27 -5.01 -21.59
CA LEU A 481 0.85 -6.39 -21.34
C LEU A 481 1.13 -7.22 -22.57
N VAL A 482 2.07 -8.16 -22.47
CA VAL A 482 2.49 -9.07 -23.54
C VAL A 482 1.90 -10.45 -23.25
N LYS A 483 1.10 -10.98 -24.17
CA LYS A 483 0.47 -12.30 -24.10
C LYS A 483 1.12 -13.29 -25.02
#